data_581bca9e765cf99f067a6ee7a12a35fa
#
_entry.id   581bca9e765cf99f067a6ee7a12a35fa
#
_cell.length_a   1.000
_cell.length_b   1.000
_cell.length_c   1.000
_cell.angle_alpha   90.00
_cell.angle_beta   90.00
_cell.angle_gamma   90.00
#
_symmetry.space_group_name_H-M   'P 1'
#
loop_
_entity.id
_entity.type
_entity.pdbx_description
1 polymer ?
#
loop_
_entity_poly.entity_id
_entity_poly.type
_entity_poly.pdbx_seq_one_letter_code
_entity_poly.pdbx_strand_id
1 'polypeptide(L)'
;MEETNISQEQNPLGTAPVGGLIGKFAIPAIISMLVSALYNIVDQIFIGQGVGMLGNAATNVAFPVTTIATALALLLGIGGASNYNLEMGAGREKKASSIAGTALSTLVITGVILAVAVLLFLRPLLSLFGATTDVMPYAVDYLGITAVGLPFYALSIGGNHIVRADRSPTYSMTCVLTGAIINTILDPLFIFGFGWGIKGAAWATVIGQVVSGILVIIYFGKFRKMYLEMSMLKPSSECLKAIISLGMASCINQIAMAVVQIVLNNILRYYGGLSVYGSDIPIACVGVISKVNQVFMAICIGISQGCQPIWGFNYGAKKYDRVRLAYRYSVTACTVIATIFFLCFQLFPHQIAFCELEIKVTSGSENAYNLVGK
;
A
#
# COMPACT_ATOMS: atom_id res chain seq x y z
N MET A 1 -33.57 23.05 0.67
CA MET A 1 -33.73 21.66 0.19
C MET A 1 -33.54 21.52 -1.33
N GLU A 2 -33.82 22.54 -2.13
CA GLU A 2 -33.64 22.51 -3.60
C GLU A 2 -32.19 22.60 -4.07
N GLU A 3 -31.32 23.40 -3.44
CA GLU A 3 -29.89 23.50 -3.81
C GLU A 3 -29.13 22.18 -3.61
N THR A 4 -29.54 21.37 -2.62
CA THR A 4 -28.91 20.06 -2.31
C THR A 4 -29.23 19.00 -3.37
N ASN A 5 -30.38 19.10 -4.06
CA ASN A 5 -30.75 18.14 -5.10
C ASN A 5 -30.00 18.36 -6.42
N ILE A 6 -29.72 19.62 -6.77
CA ILE A 6 -29.04 19.96 -8.05
C ILE A 6 -27.59 19.44 -8.06
N SER A 7 -26.87 19.50 -6.94
CA SER A 7 -25.49 19.00 -6.84
C SER A 7 -25.40 17.46 -6.88
N GLN A 8 -26.39 16.76 -6.36
CA GLN A 8 -26.47 15.29 -6.42
C GLN A 8 -26.76 14.75 -7.81
N GLU A 9 -27.65 15.42 -8.56
CA GLU A 9 -28.04 15.00 -9.93
C GLU A 9 -26.89 15.19 -10.92
N GLN A 10 -25.96 16.13 -10.68
CA GLN A 10 -24.83 16.40 -11.58
C GLN A 10 -23.58 15.57 -11.28
N ASN A 11 -23.51 14.82 -10.16
CA ASN A 11 -22.33 14.05 -9.83
C ASN A 11 -22.22 12.77 -10.67
N PRO A 12 -21.16 12.61 -11.50
CA PRO A 12 -20.97 11.45 -12.36
C PRO A 12 -21.03 10.10 -11.64
N LEU A 13 -20.63 10.05 -10.35
CA LEU A 13 -20.71 8.82 -9.55
C LEU A 13 -22.15 8.29 -9.40
N GLY A 14 -23.13 9.20 -9.38
CA GLY A 14 -24.54 8.88 -9.23
C GLY A 14 -25.32 8.75 -10.55
N THR A 15 -24.76 9.16 -11.69
CA THR A 15 -25.48 9.28 -12.97
C THR A 15 -24.85 8.50 -14.11
N ALA A 16 -23.52 8.49 -14.24
CA ALA A 16 -22.84 7.83 -15.34
C ALA A 16 -22.99 6.29 -15.31
N PRO A 17 -22.86 5.59 -16.44
CA PRO A 17 -22.92 4.13 -16.51
C PRO A 17 -21.88 3.48 -15.57
N VAL A 18 -22.33 2.53 -14.73
CA VAL A 18 -21.52 1.92 -13.67
C VAL A 18 -20.27 1.22 -14.23
N GLY A 19 -20.39 0.50 -15.37
CA GLY A 19 -19.24 -0.17 -15.98
C GLY A 19 -18.15 0.80 -16.44
N GLY A 20 -18.52 1.93 -17.05
CA GLY A 20 -17.57 2.98 -17.45
C GLY A 20 -16.90 3.65 -16.25
N LEU A 21 -17.64 3.86 -15.15
CA LEU A 21 -17.08 4.38 -13.90
C LEU A 21 -16.07 3.42 -13.31
N ILE A 22 -16.38 2.13 -13.23
CA ILE A 22 -15.45 1.11 -12.73
C ILE A 22 -14.14 1.15 -13.52
N GLY A 23 -14.20 1.14 -14.87
CA GLY A 23 -13.00 1.25 -15.70
C GLY A 23 -12.19 2.51 -15.38
N LYS A 24 -12.86 3.67 -15.30
CA LYS A 24 -12.21 4.96 -15.03
C LYS A 24 -11.49 5.03 -13.68
N PHE A 25 -12.02 4.34 -12.66
CA PHE A 25 -11.45 4.37 -11.32
C PHE A 25 -10.56 3.15 -11.03
N ALA A 26 -10.93 1.96 -11.51
CA ALA A 26 -10.19 0.74 -11.22
C ALA A 26 -8.86 0.66 -12.02
N ILE A 27 -8.85 1.04 -13.30
CA ILE A 27 -7.62 0.97 -14.10
C ILE A 27 -6.47 1.77 -13.48
N PRO A 28 -6.63 3.08 -13.14
CA PRO A 28 -5.57 3.81 -12.45
C PRO A 28 -5.18 3.21 -11.09
N ALA A 29 -6.14 2.66 -10.34
CA ALA A 29 -5.87 2.03 -9.06
C ALA A 29 -5.07 0.73 -9.22
N ILE A 30 -5.41 -0.12 -10.21
CA ILE A 30 -4.67 -1.34 -10.54
C ILE A 30 -3.23 -0.99 -10.94
N ILE A 31 -3.04 -0.02 -11.83
CA ILE A 31 -1.72 0.42 -12.25
C ILE A 31 -0.90 0.89 -11.04
N SER A 32 -1.49 1.69 -10.16
CA SER A 32 -0.83 2.14 -8.92
C SER A 32 -0.39 0.97 -8.04
N MET A 33 -1.26 -0.02 -7.85
CA MET A 33 -0.98 -1.19 -7.01
C MET A 33 0.09 -2.09 -7.63
N LEU A 34 0.02 -2.32 -8.95
CA LEU A 34 1.02 -3.11 -9.67
C LEU A 34 2.40 -2.44 -9.63
N VAL A 35 2.46 -1.14 -9.89
CA VAL A 35 3.72 -0.40 -9.82
C VAL A 35 4.28 -0.40 -8.41
N SER A 36 3.43 -0.26 -7.38
CA SER A 36 3.86 -0.37 -5.98
C SER A 36 4.40 -1.77 -5.64
N ALA A 37 3.80 -2.83 -6.17
CA ALA A 37 4.31 -4.19 -5.99
C ALA A 37 5.65 -4.39 -6.69
N LEU A 38 5.78 -3.91 -7.93
CA LEU A 38 7.00 -4.05 -8.72
C LEU A 38 8.17 -3.28 -8.14
N TYR A 39 7.97 -2.00 -7.75
CA TYR A 39 9.08 -1.23 -7.20
C TYR A 39 9.59 -1.82 -5.88
N ASN A 40 8.72 -2.38 -5.03
CA ASN A 40 9.17 -3.07 -3.81
C ASN A 40 10.06 -4.28 -4.12
N ILE A 41 9.77 -5.02 -5.20
CA ILE A 41 10.60 -6.15 -5.63
C ILE A 41 11.95 -5.64 -6.14
N VAL A 42 11.95 -4.58 -6.95
CA VAL A 42 13.16 -3.99 -7.53
C VAL A 42 14.07 -3.40 -6.45
N ASP A 43 13.52 -2.68 -5.47
CA ASP A 43 14.23 -2.15 -4.32
C ASP A 43 14.95 -3.28 -3.54
N GLN A 44 14.25 -4.38 -3.25
CA GLN A 44 14.87 -5.54 -2.58
C GLN A 44 16.00 -6.18 -3.39
N ILE A 45 15.90 -6.18 -4.72
CA ILE A 45 16.98 -6.66 -5.61
C ILE A 45 18.20 -5.74 -5.52
N PHE A 46 18.03 -4.43 -5.59
CA PHE A 46 19.13 -3.47 -5.49
C PHE A 46 19.82 -3.52 -4.11
N ILE A 47 19.06 -3.63 -3.03
CA ILE A 47 19.61 -3.80 -1.68
C ILE A 47 20.40 -5.11 -1.58
N GLY A 48 19.86 -6.21 -2.12
CA GLY A 48 20.51 -7.51 -2.12
C GLY A 48 21.83 -7.51 -2.88
N GLN A 49 21.88 -6.84 -4.03
CA GLN A 49 23.10 -6.74 -4.85
C GLN A 49 24.14 -5.75 -4.25
N GLY A 50 23.69 -4.62 -3.70
CA GLY A 50 24.58 -3.57 -3.25
C GLY A 50 25.04 -3.69 -1.81
N VAL A 51 24.24 -4.31 -0.93
CA VAL A 51 24.52 -4.45 0.52
C VAL A 51 24.63 -5.92 0.92
N GLY A 52 24.08 -6.82 0.13
CA GLY A 52 24.10 -8.25 0.39
C GLY A 52 23.03 -8.71 1.39
N MET A 53 23.24 -9.90 1.96
CA MET A 53 22.28 -10.56 2.87
C MET A 53 21.96 -9.73 4.12
N LEU A 54 22.92 -9.00 4.68
CA LEU A 54 22.71 -8.18 5.86
C LEU A 54 21.80 -6.99 5.58
N GLY A 55 21.87 -6.41 4.37
CA GLY A 55 20.96 -5.36 3.94
C GLY A 55 19.50 -5.85 3.84
N ASN A 56 19.27 -6.99 3.17
CA ASN A 56 17.95 -7.58 3.10
C ASN A 56 17.42 -8.02 4.49
N ALA A 57 18.28 -8.53 5.36
CA ALA A 57 17.90 -8.85 6.73
C ALA A 57 17.48 -7.59 7.51
N ALA A 58 18.19 -6.47 7.33
CA ALA A 58 17.87 -5.19 7.96
C ALA A 58 16.49 -4.65 7.54
N THR A 59 16.17 -4.69 6.25
CA THR A 59 14.84 -4.28 5.76
C THR A 59 13.73 -5.19 6.29
N ASN A 60 13.99 -6.51 6.38
CA ASN A 60 13.03 -7.46 6.95
C ASN A 60 12.75 -7.21 8.44
N VAL A 61 13.78 -6.86 9.22
CA VAL A 61 13.59 -6.50 10.63
C VAL A 61 12.87 -5.17 10.81
N ALA A 62 13.03 -4.23 9.86
CA ALA A 62 12.28 -2.96 9.83
C ALA A 62 10.82 -3.11 9.36
N PHE A 63 10.48 -4.19 8.67
CA PHE A 63 9.16 -4.42 8.03
C PHE A 63 7.97 -4.31 8.98
N PRO A 64 7.98 -4.76 10.25
CA PRO A 64 6.87 -4.58 11.17
C PRO A 64 6.49 -3.11 11.40
N VAL A 65 7.47 -2.19 11.43
CA VAL A 65 7.21 -0.75 11.57
C VAL A 65 6.46 -0.21 10.35
N THR A 66 6.89 -0.58 9.14
CA THR A 66 6.19 -0.17 7.90
C THR A 66 4.80 -0.78 7.81
N THR A 67 4.61 -1.99 8.31
CA THR A 67 3.28 -2.63 8.38
C THR A 67 2.33 -1.88 9.31
N ILE A 68 2.80 -1.48 10.50
CA ILE A 68 2.02 -0.66 11.43
C ILE A 68 1.69 0.71 10.80
N ALA A 69 2.69 1.36 10.19
CA ALA A 69 2.48 2.62 9.49
C ALA A 69 1.43 2.51 8.37
N THR A 70 1.49 1.43 7.57
CA THR A 70 0.50 1.14 6.53
C THR A 70 -0.88 0.91 7.12
N ALA A 71 -1.00 0.10 8.18
CA ALA A 71 -2.27 -0.17 8.83
C ALA A 71 -2.96 1.11 9.32
N LEU A 72 -2.20 2.02 9.96
CA LEU A 72 -2.70 3.30 10.42
C LEU A 72 -3.04 4.25 9.26
N ALA A 73 -2.22 4.27 8.20
CA ALA A 73 -2.50 5.05 7.00
C ALA A 73 -3.77 4.58 6.29
N LEU A 74 -4.01 3.26 6.20
CA LEU A 74 -5.23 2.70 5.64
C LEU A 74 -6.44 2.93 6.54
N LEU A 75 -6.29 2.82 7.86
CA LEU A 75 -7.34 3.16 8.84
C LEU A 75 -7.89 4.56 8.56
N LEU A 76 -7.01 5.55 8.49
CA LEU A 76 -7.37 6.95 8.33
C LEU A 76 -7.75 7.29 6.87
N GLY A 77 -6.99 6.77 5.90
CA GLY A 77 -7.19 7.05 4.48
C GLY A 77 -8.45 6.41 3.92
N ILE A 78 -8.64 5.09 4.10
CA ILE A 78 -9.84 4.38 3.64
C ILE A 78 -11.06 4.81 4.43
N GLY A 79 -10.93 4.92 5.76
CA GLY A 79 -12.02 5.39 6.62
C GLY A 79 -12.48 6.81 6.26
N GLY A 80 -11.53 7.72 6.02
CA GLY A 80 -11.80 9.09 5.57
C GLY A 80 -12.47 9.13 4.20
N ALA A 81 -11.91 8.41 3.22
CA ALA A 81 -12.42 8.34 1.85
C ALA A 81 -13.83 7.74 1.78
N SER A 82 -14.09 6.67 2.54
CA SER A 82 -15.41 6.01 2.58
C SER A 82 -16.47 6.92 3.17
N ASN A 83 -16.19 7.55 4.32
CA ASN A 83 -17.12 8.49 4.95
C ASN A 83 -17.33 9.74 4.11
N TYR A 84 -16.27 10.28 3.47
CA TYR A 84 -16.37 11.39 2.54
C TYR A 84 -17.38 11.08 1.43
N ASN A 85 -17.23 9.95 0.75
CA ASN A 85 -18.14 9.56 -0.33
C ASN A 85 -19.56 9.31 0.16
N LEU A 86 -19.73 8.73 1.36
CA LEU A 86 -21.03 8.50 1.98
C LEU A 86 -21.77 9.81 2.24
N GLU A 87 -21.10 10.78 2.83
CA GLU A 87 -21.68 12.09 3.15
C GLU A 87 -21.92 12.93 1.90
N MET A 88 -21.03 12.83 0.88
CA MET A 88 -21.26 13.43 -0.45
C MET A 88 -22.49 12.86 -1.13
N GLY A 89 -22.68 11.55 -1.10
CA GLY A 89 -23.86 10.89 -1.61
C GLY A 89 -25.13 11.28 -0.88
N ALA A 90 -25.04 11.54 0.43
CA ALA A 90 -26.16 12.01 1.25
C ALA A 90 -26.44 13.53 1.09
N GLY A 91 -25.67 14.25 0.26
CA GLY A 91 -25.84 15.70 0.04
C GLY A 91 -25.27 16.58 1.17
N ARG A 92 -24.46 16.01 2.06
CA ARG A 92 -23.86 16.74 3.21
C ARG A 92 -22.41 17.15 2.91
N GLU A 93 -22.21 18.00 1.92
CA GLU A 93 -20.89 18.39 1.40
C GLU A 93 -19.94 18.97 2.46
N LYS A 94 -20.44 19.86 3.33
CA LYS A 94 -19.63 20.46 4.41
C LYS A 94 -19.12 19.40 5.39
N LYS A 95 -19.95 18.43 5.74
CA LYS A 95 -19.57 17.33 6.63
C LYS A 95 -18.57 16.39 5.94
N ALA A 96 -18.79 16.07 4.66
CA ALA A 96 -17.85 15.29 3.85
C ALA A 96 -16.46 15.96 3.83
N SER A 97 -16.41 17.26 3.56
CA SER A 97 -15.16 18.03 3.53
C SER A 97 -14.47 18.10 4.88
N SER A 98 -15.22 18.23 5.97
CA SER A 98 -14.67 18.18 7.33
C SER A 98 -14.08 16.81 7.67
N ILE A 99 -14.68 15.73 7.21
CA ILE A 99 -14.15 14.36 7.36
C ILE A 99 -12.84 14.22 6.57
N ALA A 100 -12.80 14.66 5.31
CA ALA A 100 -11.59 14.62 4.51
C ALA A 100 -10.45 15.45 5.12
N GLY A 101 -10.75 16.66 5.59
CA GLY A 101 -9.79 17.53 6.27
C GLY A 101 -9.26 16.91 7.57
N THR A 102 -10.15 16.35 8.40
CA THR A 102 -9.76 15.63 9.62
C THR A 102 -8.88 14.41 9.29
N ALA A 103 -9.21 13.64 8.25
CA ALA A 103 -8.41 12.49 7.84
C ALA A 103 -7.00 12.91 7.40
N LEU A 104 -6.88 13.97 6.57
CA LEU A 104 -5.58 14.47 6.10
C LEU A 104 -4.70 14.96 7.24
N SER A 105 -5.23 15.77 8.14
CA SER A 105 -4.47 16.28 9.28
C SER A 105 -4.07 15.16 10.24
N THR A 106 -4.97 14.22 10.51
CA THR A 106 -4.69 13.08 11.39
C THR A 106 -3.65 12.14 10.79
N LEU A 107 -3.62 11.95 9.46
CA LEU A 107 -2.57 11.19 8.78
C LEU A 107 -1.18 11.79 9.05
N VAL A 108 -1.03 13.10 8.91
CA VAL A 108 0.24 13.79 9.18
C VAL A 108 0.61 13.66 10.67
N ILE A 109 -0.33 13.94 11.57
CA ILE A 109 -0.10 13.86 13.03
C ILE A 109 0.31 12.44 13.43
N THR A 110 -0.40 11.41 12.96
CA THR A 110 -0.09 10.01 13.25
C THR A 110 1.28 9.63 12.68
N GLY A 111 1.61 10.08 11.47
CA GLY A 111 2.93 9.86 10.87
C GLY A 111 4.06 10.49 11.68
N VAL A 112 3.87 11.73 12.20
CA VAL A 112 4.85 12.41 13.06
C VAL A 112 4.99 11.67 14.41
N ILE A 113 3.87 11.31 15.05
CA ILE A 113 3.88 10.57 16.32
C ILE A 113 4.63 9.25 16.14
N LEU A 114 4.34 8.52 15.07
CA LEU A 114 5.00 7.25 14.78
C LEU A 114 6.50 7.45 14.50
N ALA A 115 6.88 8.48 13.73
CA ALA A 115 8.28 8.82 13.48
C ALA A 115 9.04 9.09 14.78
N VAL A 116 8.49 9.93 15.65
CA VAL A 116 9.09 10.24 16.96
C VAL A 116 9.19 8.98 17.82
N ALA A 117 8.14 8.17 17.90
CA ALA A 117 8.14 6.94 18.68
C ALA A 117 9.19 5.96 18.17
N VAL A 118 9.29 5.76 16.84
CA VAL A 118 10.30 4.88 16.24
C VAL A 118 11.71 5.39 16.51
N LEU A 119 11.98 6.69 16.39
CA LEU A 119 13.30 7.26 16.64
C LEU A 119 13.71 7.17 18.12
N LEU A 120 12.77 7.39 19.04
CA LEU A 120 13.04 7.28 20.49
C LEU A 120 13.31 5.83 20.91
N PHE A 121 12.61 4.87 20.34
CA PHE A 121 12.71 3.45 20.71
C PHE A 121 13.40 2.60 19.64
N LEU A 122 14.24 3.20 18.79
CA LEU A 122 14.81 2.58 17.59
C LEU A 122 15.48 1.23 17.88
N ARG A 123 16.46 1.18 18.78
CA ARG A 123 17.17 -0.04 19.14
C ARG A 123 16.29 -1.07 19.86
N PRO A 124 15.50 -0.70 20.89
CA PRO A 124 14.55 -1.63 21.53
C PRO A 124 13.58 -2.27 20.56
N LEU A 125 13.01 -1.50 19.61
CA LEU A 125 12.10 -2.02 18.59
C LEU A 125 12.79 -3.02 17.66
N LEU A 126 13.98 -2.69 17.16
CA LEU A 126 14.74 -3.59 16.29
C LEU A 126 15.13 -4.88 17.02
N SER A 127 15.52 -4.81 18.28
CA SER A 127 15.79 -6.00 19.11
C SER A 127 14.53 -6.86 19.29
N LEU A 128 13.37 -6.23 19.55
CA LEU A 128 12.09 -6.93 19.67
C LEU A 128 11.70 -7.64 18.36
N PHE A 129 12.03 -7.04 17.21
CA PHE A 129 11.75 -7.62 15.89
C PHE A 129 12.83 -8.60 15.41
N GLY A 130 13.80 -8.94 16.25
CA GLY A 130 14.76 -10.01 16.00
C GLY A 130 16.04 -9.58 15.28
N ALA A 131 16.45 -8.31 15.39
CA ALA A 131 17.76 -7.88 14.89
C ALA A 131 18.88 -8.59 15.65
N THR A 132 19.74 -9.29 14.92
CA THR A 132 20.99 -9.86 15.47
C THR A 132 22.05 -8.77 15.61
N THR A 133 23.14 -9.05 16.33
CA THR A 133 24.27 -8.14 16.49
C THR A 133 24.83 -7.64 15.16
N ASP A 134 24.91 -8.51 14.16
CA ASP A 134 25.46 -8.20 12.83
C ASP A 134 24.49 -7.39 11.96
N VAL A 135 23.18 -7.59 12.10
CA VAL A 135 22.12 -6.90 11.36
C VAL A 135 21.80 -5.54 11.99
N MET A 136 21.98 -5.40 13.31
CA MET A 136 21.59 -4.20 14.07
C MET A 136 22.13 -2.89 13.48
N PRO A 137 23.43 -2.75 13.11
CA PRO A 137 23.93 -1.50 12.53
C PRO A 137 23.19 -1.10 11.25
N TYR A 138 22.99 -2.05 10.34
CA TYR A 138 22.28 -1.83 9.08
C TYR A 138 20.81 -1.48 9.30
N ALA A 139 20.16 -2.16 10.26
CA ALA A 139 18.76 -1.91 10.59
C ALA A 139 18.54 -0.54 11.26
N VAL A 140 19.47 -0.11 12.11
CA VAL A 140 19.47 1.23 12.73
C VAL A 140 19.62 2.31 11.66
N ASP A 141 20.56 2.15 10.74
CA ASP A 141 20.79 3.09 9.64
C ASP A 141 19.55 3.17 8.73
N TYR A 142 18.98 2.02 8.34
CA TYR A 142 17.82 1.97 7.46
C TYR A 142 16.55 2.55 8.12
N LEU A 143 16.19 2.02 9.30
CA LEU A 143 14.96 2.43 9.99
C LEU A 143 15.07 3.86 10.53
N GLY A 144 16.25 4.29 10.98
CA GLY A 144 16.47 5.66 11.43
C GLY A 144 16.22 6.70 10.34
N ILE A 145 16.65 6.42 9.11
CA ILE A 145 16.40 7.30 7.96
C ILE A 145 14.94 7.20 7.53
N THR A 146 14.40 5.99 7.34
CA THR A 146 13.03 5.80 6.85
C THR A 146 11.98 6.30 7.84
N ALA A 147 12.27 6.31 9.15
CA ALA A 147 11.38 6.88 10.17
C ALA A 147 11.10 8.37 9.93
N VAL A 148 12.07 9.15 9.42
CA VAL A 148 11.86 10.57 9.09
C VAL A 148 10.85 10.73 7.95
N GLY A 149 10.76 9.75 7.05
CA GLY A 149 9.79 9.72 5.95
C GLY A 149 8.36 9.35 6.35
N LEU A 150 8.11 8.80 7.55
CA LEU A 150 6.80 8.28 7.95
C LEU A 150 5.62 9.26 7.84
N PRO A 151 5.75 10.57 8.13
CA PRO A 151 4.65 11.52 7.91
C PRO A 151 4.24 11.61 6.44
N PHE A 152 5.23 11.66 5.54
CA PHE A 152 4.99 11.70 4.10
C PHE A 152 4.50 10.34 3.57
N TYR A 153 5.00 9.25 4.13
CA TYR A 153 4.52 7.90 3.85
C TYR A 153 3.03 7.74 4.19
N ALA A 154 2.63 8.12 5.40
CA ALA A 154 1.24 8.06 5.83
C ALA A 154 0.34 8.92 4.91
N LEU A 155 0.80 10.12 4.55
CA LEU A 155 0.08 11.01 3.65
C LEU A 155 0.05 10.47 2.21
N SER A 156 1.14 9.88 1.72
CA SER A 156 1.19 9.23 0.41
C SER A 156 0.21 8.06 0.33
N ILE A 157 0.20 7.15 1.30
CA ILE A 157 -0.70 6.00 1.31
C ILE A 157 -2.16 6.45 1.56
N GLY A 158 -2.42 7.07 2.71
CA GLY A 158 -3.77 7.43 3.15
C GLY A 158 -4.39 8.55 2.33
N GLY A 159 -3.63 9.59 2.00
CA GLY A 159 -4.09 10.75 1.23
C GLY A 159 -4.50 10.39 -0.20
N ASN A 160 -3.81 9.43 -0.84
CA ASN A 160 -4.20 8.95 -2.17
C ASN A 160 -5.60 8.31 -2.21
N HIS A 161 -6.10 7.72 -1.10
CA HIS A 161 -7.49 7.26 -1.01
C HIS A 161 -8.47 8.43 -1.06
N ILE A 162 -8.15 9.54 -0.38
CA ILE A 162 -8.98 10.74 -0.36
C ILE A 162 -8.95 11.45 -1.72
N VAL A 163 -7.80 11.50 -2.40
CA VAL A 163 -7.67 12.03 -3.79
C VAL A 163 -8.57 11.25 -4.75
N ARG A 164 -8.59 9.91 -4.64
CA ARG A 164 -9.51 9.07 -5.45
C ARG A 164 -10.97 9.33 -5.10
N ALA A 165 -11.29 9.47 -3.83
CA ALA A 165 -12.63 9.80 -3.36
C ALA A 165 -13.11 11.14 -3.91
N ASP A 166 -12.21 12.10 -4.08
CA ASP A 166 -12.47 13.39 -4.73
C ASP A 166 -12.49 13.33 -6.27
N ARG A 167 -12.86 12.19 -6.84
CA ARG A 167 -13.05 11.96 -8.29
C ARG A 167 -11.80 12.18 -9.15
N SER A 168 -10.61 11.98 -8.58
CA SER A 168 -9.32 12.18 -9.26
C SER A 168 -8.42 10.93 -9.22
N PRO A 169 -8.90 9.76 -9.73
CA PRO A 169 -8.13 8.51 -9.67
C PRO A 169 -6.82 8.58 -10.48
N THR A 170 -6.82 9.27 -11.61
CA THR A 170 -5.62 9.45 -12.45
C THR A 170 -4.56 10.27 -11.72
N TYR A 171 -4.95 11.33 -10.99
CA TYR A 171 -3.99 12.10 -10.21
C TYR A 171 -3.39 11.26 -9.06
N SER A 172 -4.21 10.48 -8.36
CA SER A 172 -3.73 9.53 -7.35
C SER A 172 -2.72 8.54 -7.95
N MET A 173 -3.01 7.99 -9.13
CA MET A 173 -2.06 7.14 -9.86
C MET A 173 -0.74 7.88 -10.13
N THR A 174 -0.80 9.12 -10.62
CA THR A 174 0.41 9.92 -10.88
C THR A 174 1.25 10.13 -9.63
N CYS A 175 0.63 10.39 -8.46
CA CYS A 175 1.37 10.53 -7.20
C CYS A 175 2.17 9.26 -6.87
N VAL A 176 1.54 8.08 -6.98
CA VAL A 176 2.18 6.80 -6.69
C VAL A 176 3.28 6.47 -7.70
N LEU A 177 2.98 6.63 -9.00
CA LEU A 177 3.94 6.38 -10.09
C LEU A 177 5.18 7.26 -9.96
N THR A 178 5.00 8.57 -9.71
CA THR A 178 6.13 9.49 -9.58
C THR A 178 7.03 9.10 -8.41
N GLY A 179 6.46 8.77 -7.25
CA GLY A 179 7.23 8.31 -6.10
C GLY A 179 8.01 7.03 -6.38
N ALA A 180 7.36 6.04 -7.02
CA ALA A 180 7.97 4.77 -7.38
C ALA A 180 9.09 4.91 -8.41
N ILE A 181 8.89 5.72 -9.45
CA ILE A 181 9.90 5.97 -10.50
C ILE A 181 11.13 6.67 -9.89
N ILE A 182 10.91 7.69 -9.07
CA ILE A 182 12.02 8.41 -8.40
C ILE A 182 12.80 7.46 -7.49
N ASN A 183 12.13 6.66 -6.68
CA ASN A 183 12.80 5.67 -5.84
C ASN A 183 13.63 4.70 -6.70
N THR A 184 13.04 4.08 -7.73
CA THR A 184 13.72 3.12 -8.62
C THR A 184 14.95 3.70 -9.33
N ILE A 185 14.95 5.01 -9.64
CA ILE A 185 16.10 5.69 -10.25
C ILE A 185 17.17 6.02 -9.19
N LEU A 186 16.75 6.45 -8.01
CA LEU A 186 17.68 6.87 -6.95
C LEU A 186 18.33 5.68 -6.24
N ASP A 187 17.68 4.52 -6.16
CA ASP A 187 18.24 3.31 -5.53
C ASP A 187 19.61 2.94 -6.13
N PRO A 188 19.74 2.64 -7.44
CA PRO A 188 21.04 2.31 -7.99
C PRO A 188 22.03 3.48 -7.94
N LEU A 189 21.59 4.72 -8.06
CA LEU A 189 22.44 5.88 -7.97
C LEU A 189 23.06 6.03 -6.58
N PHE A 190 22.29 5.86 -5.51
CA PHE A 190 22.77 6.04 -4.15
C PHE A 190 23.48 4.78 -3.63
N ILE A 191 23.00 3.60 -3.99
CA ILE A 191 23.60 2.33 -3.53
C ILE A 191 24.94 2.11 -4.22
N PHE A 192 24.99 2.17 -5.55
CA PHE A 192 26.17 1.83 -6.35
C PHE A 192 26.96 3.07 -6.76
N GLY A 193 26.28 4.14 -7.25
CA GLY A 193 26.96 5.34 -7.76
C GLY A 193 27.69 6.11 -6.66
N PHE A 194 27.05 6.35 -5.53
CA PHE A 194 27.63 7.05 -4.39
C PHE A 194 28.22 6.10 -3.33
N GLY A 195 27.97 4.79 -3.43
CA GLY A 195 28.48 3.80 -2.48
C GLY A 195 27.89 3.93 -1.08
N TRP A 196 26.68 4.51 -0.94
CA TRP A 196 26.04 4.69 0.38
C TRP A 196 25.42 3.42 0.93
N GLY A 197 25.36 2.33 0.16
CA GLY A 197 24.80 1.05 0.59
C GLY A 197 23.40 1.18 1.14
N ILE A 198 23.14 0.62 2.34
CA ILE A 198 21.79 0.61 2.95
C ILE A 198 21.23 2.01 3.24
N LYS A 199 22.09 2.98 3.55
CA LYS A 199 21.68 4.38 3.74
C LYS A 199 21.18 4.98 2.45
N GLY A 200 21.79 4.60 1.32
CA GLY A 200 21.36 5.03 -0.01
C GLY A 200 19.95 4.56 -0.32
N ALA A 201 19.65 3.27 -0.11
CA ALA A 201 18.31 2.72 -0.28
C ALA A 201 17.28 3.43 0.62
N ALA A 202 17.63 3.66 1.90
CA ALA A 202 16.75 4.36 2.83
C ALA A 202 16.43 5.79 2.37
N TRP A 203 17.42 6.55 1.91
CA TRP A 203 17.21 7.90 1.39
C TRP A 203 16.40 7.92 0.09
N ALA A 204 16.65 6.99 -0.84
CA ALA A 204 15.89 6.87 -2.07
C ALA A 204 14.40 6.62 -1.77
N THR A 205 14.12 5.72 -0.82
CA THR A 205 12.77 5.43 -0.33
C THR A 205 12.10 6.66 0.28
N VAL A 206 12.80 7.38 1.17
CA VAL A 206 12.27 8.60 1.80
C VAL A 206 11.98 9.68 0.76
N ILE A 207 12.88 9.91 -0.18
CA ILE A 207 12.68 10.93 -1.24
C ILE A 207 11.45 10.57 -2.10
N GLY A 208 11.29 9.30 -2.50
CA GLY A 208 10.10 8.84 -3.22
C GLY A 208 8.80 9.09 -2.45
N GLN A 209 8.80 8.80 -1.14
CA GLN A 209 7.66 9.05 -0.25
C GLN A 209 7.37 10.55 -0.08
N VAL A 210 8.40 11.37 0.11
CA VAL A 210 8.29 12.82 0.25
C VAL A 210 7.70 13.42 -1.03
N VAL A 211 8.19 13.05 -2.20
CA VAL A 211 7.66 13.56 -3.48
C VAL A 211 6.20 13.15 -3.66
N SER A 212 5.86 11.89 -3.42
CA SER A 212 4.47 11.43 -3.49
C SER A 212 3.56 12.17 -2.49
N GLY A 213 4.01 12.35 -1.24
CA GLY A 213 3.29 13.10 -0.22
C GLY A 213 3.11 14.59 -0.57
N ILE A 214 4.14 15.24 -1.13
CA ILE A 214 4.06 16.62 -1.61
C ILE A 214 3.05 16.75 -2.76
N LEU A 215 3.02 15.80 -3.70
CA LEU A 215 2.03 15.80 -4.78
C LEU A 215 0.60 15.70 -4.23
N VAL A 216 0.37 14.92 -3.16
CA VAL A 216 -0.93 14.88 -2.46
C VAL A 216 -1.25 16.26 -1.84
N ILE A 217 -0.29 16.93 -1.20
CA ILE A 217 -0.49 18.28 -0.65
C ILE A 217 -0.83 19.28 -1.77
N ILE A 218 -0.10 19.23 -2.88
CA ILE A 218 -0.36 20.10 -4.05
C ILE A 218 -1.77 19.85 -4.60
N TYR A 219 -2.24 18.60 -4.62
CA TYR A 219 -3.60 18.29 -5.04
C TYR A 219 -4.62 19.05 -4.20
N PHE A 220 -4.53 18.94 -2.89
CA PHE A 220 -5.47 19.62 -1.99
C PHE A 220 -5.31 21.14 -1.97
N GLY A 221 -4.15 21.66 -2.35
CA GLY A 221 -3.93 23.09 -2.53
C GLY A 221 -4.54 23.66 -3.81
N LYS A 222 -4.37 22.98 -4.96
CA LYS A 222 -4.64 23.55 -6.29
C LYS A 222 -5.65 22.79 -7.14
N PHE A 223 -5.73 21.44 -7.01
CA PHE A 223 -6.45 20.58 -7.94
C PHE A 223 -7.68 19.89 -7.34
N ARG A 224 -7.97 20.13 -6.06
CA ARG A 224 -9.12 19.55 -5.36
C ARG A 224 -10.43 19.92 -6.03
N LYS A 225 -11.35 18.99 -6.01
CA LYS A 225 -12.74 19.19 -6.46
C LYS A 225 -13.71 19.37 -5.30
N MET A 226 -13.26 19.04 -4.10
CA MET A 226 -14.00 19.24 -2.87
C MET A 226 -13.87 20.68 -2.35
N TYR A 227 -14.88 21.13 -1.63
CA TYR A 227 -14.78 22.36 -0.86
C TYR A 227 -13.99 22.07 0.43
N LEU A 228 -12.83 22.65 0.60
CA LEU A 228 -11.98 22.46 1.78
C LEU A 228 -11.47 23.81 2.27
N GLU A 229 -11.87 24.17 3.50
CA GLU A 229 -11.36 25.34 4.23
C GLU A 229 -10.25 24.91 5.21
N MET A 230 -9.37 25.85 5.57
CA MET A 230 -8.34 25.62 6.58
C MET A 230 -8.92 25.27 7.96
N SER A 231 -10.12 25.75 8.28
CA SER A 231 -10.86 25.42 9.49
C SER A 231 -11.20 23.92 9.57
N MET A 232 -11.45 23.28 8.42
CA MET A 232 -11.81 21.86 8.33
C MET A 232 -10.61 20.91 8.51
N LEU A 233 -9.39 21.44 8.46
CA LEU A 233 -8.17 20.67 8.77
C LEU A 233 -7.98 20.48 10.30
N LYS A 234 -8.74 21.15 11.13
CA LYS A 234 -8.71 20.89 12.59
C LYS A 234 -9.37 19.53 12.87
N PRO A 235 -8.65 18.59 13.52
CA PRO A 235 -9.21 17.29 13.84
C PRO A 235 -10.46 17.41 14.71
N SER A 236 -11.57 16.84 14.25
CA SER A 236 -12.82 16.73 15.00
C SER A 236 -12.96 15.32 15.57
N SER A 237 -13.28 15.21 16.85
CA SER A 237 -13.47 13.91 17.50
C SER A 237 -14.66 13.12 16.91
N GLU A 238 -15.72 13.82 16.49
CA GLU A 238 -16.86 13.19 15.80
C GLU A 238 -16.44 12.61 14.44
N CYS A 239 -15.75 13.41 13.62
CA CYS A 239 -15.23 12.95 12.33
C CYS A 239 -14.24 11.80 12.51
N LEU A 240 -13.35 11.88 13.50
CA LEU A 240 -12.36 10.84 13.77
C LEU A 240 -13.01 9.52 14.17
N LYS A 241 -14.05 9.52 15.00
CA LYS A 241 -14.81 8.32 15.35
C LYS A 241 -15.44 7.67 14.11
N ALA A 242 -16.02 8.47 13.22
CA ALA A 242 -16.58 7.98 11.97
C ALA A 242 -15.49 7.37 11.06
N ILE A 243 -14.34 8.03 10.93
CA ILE A 243 -13.18 7.55 10.16
C ILE A 243 -12.69 6.20 10.70
N ILE A 244 -12.47 6.11 12.02
CA ILE A 244 -12.01 4.88 12.67
C ILE A 244 -13.02 3.75 12.47
N SER A 245 -14.31 4.01 12.61
CA SER A 245 -15.36 3.00 12.46
C SER A 245 -15.32 2.28 11.09
N LEU A 246 -15.20 3.02 10.00
CA LEU A 246 -15.13 2.42 8.64
C LEU A 246 -13.72 1.98 8.25
N GLY A 247 -12.68 2.60 8.78
CA GLY A 247 -11.29 2.25 8.48
C GLY A 247 -10.78 1.04 9.27
N MET A 248 -11.40 0.71 10.40
CA MET A 248 -10.95 -0.36 11.30
C MET A 248 -10.84 -1.72 10.59
N ALA A 249 -11.77 -2.04 9.70
CA ALA A 249 -11.72 -3.29 8.93
C ALA A 249 -10.44 -3.42 8.09
N SER A 250 -10.01 -2.33 7.45
CA SER A 250 -8.77 -2.32 6.64
C SER A 250 -7.53 -2.42 7.52
N CYS A 251 -7.52 -1.77 8.67
CA CYS A 251 -6.45 -1.85 9.65
C CYS A 251 -6.28 -3.27 10.19
N ILE A 252 -7.37 -3.88 10.65
CA ILE A 252 -7.39 -5.26 11.16
C ILE A 252 -6.94 -6.23 10.07
N ASN A 253 -7.42 -6.06 8.84
CA ASN A 253 -7.00 -6.91 7.72
C ASN A 253 -5.48 -6.83 7.47
N GLN A 254 -4.90 -5.63 7.50
CA GLN A 254 -3.46 -5.43 7.31
C GLN A 254 -2.64 -6.10 8.42
N ILE A 255 -3.08 -5.97 9.68
CA ILE A 255 -2.44 -6.61 10.83
C ILE A 255 -2.60 -8.13 10.75
N ALA A 256 -3.78 -8.63 10.41
CA ALA A 256 -4.05 -10.06 10.28
C ALA A 256 -3.15 -10.70 9.20
N MET A 257 -2.99 -10.06 8.06
CA MET A 257 -2.08 -10.53 7.00
C MET A 257 -0.63 -10.62 7.48
N ALA A 258 -0.16 -9.65 8.26
CA ALA A 258 1.19 -9.69 8.84
C ALA A 258 1.34 -10.84 9.85
N VAL A 259 0.35 -11.07 10.72
CA VAL A 259 0.35 -12.19 11.66
C VAL A 259 0.36 -13.54 10.94
N VAL A 260 -0.48 -13.68 9.90
CA VAL A 260 -0.51 -14.90 9.07
C VAL A 260 0.85 -15.17 8.44
N GLN A 261 1.52 -14.14 7.91
CA GLN A 261 2.85 -14.29 7.30
C GLN A 261 3.90 -14.74 8.32
N ILE A 262 3.89 -14.17 9.54
CA ILE A 262 4.81 -14.55 10.61
C ILE A 262 4.57 -16.01 11.03
N VAL A 263 3.32 -16.40 11.25
CA VAL A 263 2.95 -17.76 11.64
C VAL A 263 3.34 -18.75 10.53
N LEU A 264 3.04 -18.44 9.29
CA LEU A 264 3.39 -19.27 8.13
C LEU A 264 4.91 -19.51 8.04
N ASN A 265 5.71 -18.45 8.16
CA ASN A 265 7.18 -18.57 8.12
C ASN A 265 7.72 -19.44 9.27
N ASN A 266 7.17 -19.31 10.48
CA ASN A 266 7.58 -20.12 11.63
C ASN A 266 7.19 -21.61 11.44
N ILE A 267 5.99 -21.88 10.94
CA ILE A 267 5.53 -23.24 10.65
C ILE A 267 6.42 -23.88 9.57
N LEU A 268 6.71 -23.16 8.49
CA LEU A 268 7.57 -23.65 7.42
C LEU A 268 8.99 -23.93 7.91
N ARG A 269 9.54 -23.09 8.77
CA ARG A 269 10.85 -23.32 9.37
C ARG A 269 10.88 -24.57 10.24
N TYR A 270 9.87 -24.74 11.10
CA TYR A 270 9.78 -25.88 12.01
C TYR A 270 9.56 -27.20 11.26
N TYR A 271 8.51 -27.30 10.47
CA TYR A 271 8.17 -28.55 9.76
C TYR A 271 9.11 -28.81 8.58
N GLY A 272 9.62 -27.77 7.94
CA GLY A 272 10.66 -27.89 6.91
C GLY A 272 11.91 -28.55 7.47
N GLY A 273 12.37 -28.12 8.67
CA GLY A 273 13.50 -28.73 9.35
C GLY A 273 13.32 -30.20 9.73
N LEU A 274 12.09 -30.66 9.85
CA LEU A 274 11.74 -32.08 10.09
C LEU A 274 11.59 -32.89 8.80
N SER A 275 11.54 -32.24 7.64
CA SER A 275 11.38 -32.85 6.33
C SER A 275 12.73 -33.16 5.68
N VAL A 276 12.71 -34.01 4.63
CA VAL A 276 13.89 -34.29 3.79
C VAL A 276 14.40 -33.06 3.02
N TYR A 277 13.60 -32.00 2.93
CA TYR A 277 13.92 -30.78 2.19
C TYR A 277 14.63 -29.72 3.04
N GLY A 278 14.71 -29.91 4.36
CA GLY A 278 15.25 -28.89 5.28
C GLY A 278 14.35 -27.67 5.43
N SER A 279 14.77 -26.69 6.25
CA SER A 279 13.99 -25.46 6.52
C SER A 279 13.98 -24.46 5.37
N ASP A 280 15.02 -24.45 4.52
CA ASP A 280 15.26 -23.36 3.57
C ASP A 280 14.45 -23.52 2.28
N ILE A 281 14.30 -24.75 1.78
CA ILE A 281 13.56 -25.02 0.53
C ILE A 281 12.07 -24.64 0.65
N PRO A 282 11.32 -25.08 1.69
CA PRO A 282 9.92 -24.69 1.82
C PRO A 282 9.71 -23.17 1.97
N ILE A 283 10.61 -22.48 2.69
CA ILE A 283 10.57 -21.03 2.84
C ILE A 283 10.81 -20.35 1.49
N ALA A 284 11.78 -20.84 0.71
CA ALA A 284 12.06 -20.31 -0.61
C ALA A 284 10.87 -20.49 -1.58
N CYS A 285 10.25 -21.68 -1.60
CA CYS A 285 9.08 -21.97 -2.43
C CYS A 285 7.88 -21.06 -2.07
N VAL A 286 7.62 -20.87 -0.78
CA VAL A 286 6.55 -19.96 -0.35
C VAL A 286 6.89 -18.50 -0.66
N GLY A 287 8.16 -18.12 -0.63
CA GLY A 287 8.62 -16.81 -1.08
C GLY A 287 8.24 -16.54 -2.54
N VAL A 288 8.45 -17.52 -3.42
CA VAL A 288 8.04 -17.48 -4.84
C VAL A 288 6.52 -17.27 -4.97
N ILE A 289 5.76 -18.16 -4.33
CA ILE A 289 4.30 -18.12 -4.36
C ILE A 289 3.78 -16.77 -3.82
N SER A 290 4.39 -16.23 -2.76
CA SER A 290 4.00 -14.96 -2.15
C SER A 290 4.17 -13.77 -3.10
N LYS A 291 5.23 -13.73 -3.92
CA LYS A 291 5.45 -12.65 -4.89
C LYS A 291 4.41 -12.68 -6.02
N VAL A 292 4.13 -13.87 -6.56
CA VAL A 292 3.05 -13.99 -7.58
C VAL A 292 1.70 -13.65 -6.97
N ASN A 293 1.43 -14.10 -5.73
CA ASN A 293 0.23 -13.72 -5.00
C ASN A 293 0.14 -12.19 -4.78
N GLN A 294 1.26 -11.50 -4.53
CA GLN A 294 1.30 -10.05 -4.38
C GLN A 294 0.84 -9.33 -5.66
N VAL A 295 1.26 -9.81 -6.84
CA VAL A 295 0.81 -9.27 -8.13
C VAL A 295 -0.70 -9.50 -8.32
N PHE A 296 -1.18 -10.72 -8.04
CA PHE A 296 -2.60 -11.05 -8.08
C PHE A 296 -3.42 -10.16 -7.14
N MET A 297 -3.00 -10.04 -5.89
CA MET A 297 -3.66 -9.20 -4.89
C MET A 297 -3.63 -7.71 -5.26
N ALA A 298 -2.56 -7.22 -5.89
CA ALA A 298 -2.47 -5.86 -6.39
C ALA A 298 -3.59 -5.53 -7.38
N ILE A 299 -3.93 -6.46 -8.28
CA ILE A 299 -5.04 -6.30 -9.23
C ILE A 299 -6.39 -6.29 -8.50
N CYS A 300 -6.65 -7.27 -7.64
CA CYS A 300 -7.91 -7.39 -6.90
C CYS A 300 -8.15 -6.20 -5.95
N ILE A 301 -7.11 -5.79 -5.22
CA ILE A 301 -7.15 -4.60 -4.35
C ILE A 301 -7.35 -3.34 -5.19
N GLY A 302 -6.71 -3.23 -6.36
CA GLY A 302 -6.88 -2.11 -7.27
C GLY A 302 -8.34 -1.97 -7.75
N ILE A 303 -8.99 -3.08 -8.12
CA ILE A 303 -10.43 -3.09 -8.46
C ILE A 303 -11.26 -2.62 -7.28
N SER A 304 -11.04 -3.19 -6.09
CA SER A 304 -11.78 -2.84 -4.87
C SER A 304 -11.64 -1.35 -4.52
N GLN A 305 -10.41 -0.84 -4.52
CA GLN A 305 -10.12 0.57 -4.24
C GLN A 305 -10.71 1.51 -5.29
N GLY A 306 -10.75 1.10 -6.57
CA GLY A 306 -11.39 1.85 -7.64
C GLY A 306 -12.91 1.88 -7.50
N CYS A 307 -13.54 0.83 -7.01
CA CYS A 307 -14.99 0.76 -6.79
C CYS A 307 -15.44 1.48 -5.52
N GLN A 308 -14.56 1.70 -4.54
CA GLN A 308 -14.88 2.31 -3.25
C GLN A 308 -15.62 3.66 -3.36
N PRO A 309 -15.20 4.64 -4.19
CA PRO A 309 -15.94 5.89 -4.36
C PRO A 309 -17.35 5.69 -4.92
N ILE A 310 -17.51 4.72 -5.83
CA ILE A 310 -18.79 4.41 -6.45
C ILE A 310 -19.77 3.83 -5.42
N TRP A 311 -19.31 2.87 -4.60
CA TRP A 311 -20.12 2.29 -3.54
C TRP A 311 -20.52 3.31 -2.48
N GLY A 312 -19.52 4.05 -1.94
CA GLY A 312 -19.75 5.02 -0.89
C GLY A 312 -20.76 6.10 -1.29
N PHE A 313 -20.56 6.70 -2.46
CA PHE A 313 -21.46 7.75 -2.97
C PHE A 313 -22.89 7.22 -3.20
N ASN A 314 -23.05 6.13 -3.94
CA ASN A 314 -24.38 5.60 -4.26
C ASN A 314 -25.11 5.04 -3.02
N TYR A 315 -24.37 4.51 -2.05
CA TYR A 315 -24.96 4.10 -0.76
C TYR A 315 -25.49 5.31 0.02
N GLY A 316 -24.70 6.39 0.11
CA GLY A 316 -25.12 7.65 0.73
C GLY A 316 -26.32 8.28 0.02
N ALA A 317 -26.36 8.20 -1.31
CA ALA A 317 -27.48 8.66 -2.13
C ALA A 317 -28.71 7.72 -2.15
N LYS A 318 -28.67 6.62 -1.38
CA LYS A 318 -29.71 5.57 -1.32
C LYS A 318 -30.01 4.91 -2.68
N LYS A 319 -29.07 4.97 -3.64
CA LYS A 319 -29.16 4.33 -4.97
C LYS A 319 -28.65 2.88 -4.89
N TYR A 320 -29.31 2.04 -4.12
CA TYR A 320 -28.86 0.67 -3.80
C TYR A 320 -28.71 -0.25 -5.01
N ASP A 321 -29.52 -0.05 -6.05
CA ASP A 321 -29.40 -0.86 -7.28
C ASP A 321 -28.06 -0.62 -7.98
N ARG A 322 -27.56 0.64 -7.97
CA ARG A 322 -26.25 0.96 -8.52
C ARG A 322 -25.13 0.37 -7.65
N VAL A 323 -25.30 0.34 -6.33
CA VAL A 323 -24.34 -0.31 -5.41
C VAL A 323 -24.28 -1.81 -5.72
N ARG A 324 -25.44 -2.49 -5.84
CA ARG A 324 -25.51 -3.92 -6.19
C ARG A 324 -24.87 -4.22 -7.55
N LEU A 325 -25.14 -3.37 -8.53
CA LEU A 325 -24.57 -3.53 -9.88
C LEU A 325 -23.05 -3.37 -9.87
N ALA A 326 -22.53 -2.33 -9.21
CA ALA A 326 -21.10 -2.12 -9.07
C ALA A 326 -20.42 -3.26 -8.29
N TYR A 327 -21.06 -3.77 -7.24
CA TYR A 327 -20.59 -4.94 -6.48
C TYR A 327 -20.51 -6.18 -7.36
N ARG A 328 -21.56 -6.49 -8.12
CA ARG A 328 -21.58 -7.64 -9.05
C ARG A 328 -20.46 -7.55 -10.07
N TYR A 329 -20.25 -6.39 -10.70
CA TYR A 329 -19.18 -6.21 -11.68
C TYR A 329 -17.80 -6.41 -11.06
N SER A 330 -17.53 -5.86 -9.87
CA SER A 330 -16.24 -6.00 -9.20
C SER A 330 -15.99 -7.44 -8.77
N VAL A 331 -16.99 -8.13 -8.20
CA VAL A 331 -16.86 -9.54 -7.81
C VAL A 331 -16.63 -10.41 -9.04
N THR A 332 -17.40 -10.23 -10.11
CA THR A 332 -17.22 -10.97 -11.37
C THR A 332 -15.81 -10.75 -11.93
N ALA A 333 -15.34 -9.50 -11.99
CA ALA A 333 -13.98 -9.20 -12.47
C ALA A 333 -12.90 -9.88 -11.62
N CYS A 334 -13.00 -9.78 -10.29
CA CYS A 334 -12.06 -10.44 -9.39
C CYS A 334 -12.11 -11.98 -9.52
N THR A 335 -13.30 -12.57 -9.66
CA THR A 335 -13.47 -14.02 -9.86
C THR A 335 -12.85 -14.48 -11.18
N VAL A 336 -13.08 -13.77 -12.27
CA VAL A 336 -12.46 -14.09 -13.57
C VAL A 336 -10.94 -14.03 -13.48
N ILE A 337 -10.38 -12.97 -12.87
CA ILE A 337 -8.94 -12.83 -12.68
C ILE A 337 -8.39 -13.95 -11.80
N ALA A 338 -9.06 -14.26 -10.67
CA ALA A 338 -8.67 -15.36 -9.80
C ALA A 338 -8.66 -16.70 -10.53
N THR A 339 -9.66 -16.95 -11.37
CA THR A 339 -9.74 -18.17 -12.19
C THR A 339 -8.59 -18.23 -13.20
N ILE A 340 -8.26 -17.12 -13.87
CA ILE A 340 -7.13 -17.06 -14.81
C ILE A 340 -5.83 -17.36 -14.08
N PHE A 341 -5.55 -16.73 -12.93
CA PHE A 341 -4.35 -16.99 -12.14
C PHE A 341 -4.30 -18.44 -11.66
N PHE A 342 -5.42 -18.97 -11.17
CA PHE A 342 -5.51 -20.39 -10.78
C PHE A 342 -5.14 -21.32 -11.95
N LEU A 343 -5.71 -21.09 -13.13
CA LEU A 343 -5.38 -21.88 -14.33
C LEU A 343 -3.91 -21.73 -14.74
N CYS A 344 -3.35 -20.53 -14.65
CA CYS A 344 -1.93 -20.31 -14.92
C CYS A 344 -1.04 -21.11 -13.97
N PHE A 345 -1.36 -21.15 -12.67
CA PHE A 345 -0.62 -21.96 -11.70
C PHE A 345 -0.74 -23.46 -11.95
N GLN A 346 -1.89 -23.94 -12.42
CA GLN A 346 -2.09 -25.36 -12.72
C GLN A 346 -1.42 -25.78 -14.03
N LEU A 347 -1.46 -24.92 -15.06
CA LEU A 347 -0.97 -25.28 -16.40
C LEU A 347 0.52 -24.97 -16.59
N PHE A 348 1.06 -23.97 -15.89
CA PHE A 348 2.43 -23.48 -16.09
C PHE A 348 3.27 -23.41 -14.81
N PRO A 349 3.24 -24.41 -13.91
CA PRO A 349 3.95 -24.33 -12.62
C PRO A 349 5.46 -24.20 -12.80
N HIS A 350 6.06 -24.93 -13.76
CA HIS A 350 7.49 -24.89 -14.04
C HIS A 350 7.94 -23.53 -14.55
N GLN A 351 7.20 -22.93 -15.47
CA GLN A 351 7.52 -21.62 -16.04
C GLN A 351 7.46 -20.52 -14.99
N ILE A 352 6.47 -20.57 -14.10
CA ILE A 352 6.33 -19.60 -13.00
C ILE A 352 7.50 -19.72 -12.04
N ALA A 353 7.90 -20.94 -11.66
CA ALA A 353 9.06 -21.17 -10.80
C ALA A 353 10.37 -20.72 -11.48
N PHE A 354 10.53 -20.96 -12.79
CA PHE A 354 11.74 -20.63 -13.53
C PHE A 354 11.95 -19.12 -13.68
N CYS A 355 10.91 -18.36 -14.02
CA CYS A 355 10.99 -16.89 -14.11
C CYS A 355 11.49 -16.22 -12.82
N GLU A 356 11.18 -16.80 -11.68
CA GLU A 356 11.63 -16.22 -10.40
C GLU A 356 13.01 -16.73 -9.98
N LEU A 357 13.41 -17.92 -10.40
CA LEU A 357 14.78 -18.41 -10.24
C LEU A 357 15.78 -17.52 -11.00
N GLU A 358 15.45 -17.09 -12.23
CA GLU A 358 16.29 -16.14 -12.97
C GLU A 358 16.42 -14.80 -12.24
N ILE A 359 15.33 -14.31 -11.61
CA ILE A 359 15.37 -13.09 -10.80
C ILE A 359 16.25 -13.27 -9.56
N LYS A 360 16.22 -14.44 -8.90
CA LYS A 360 17.07 -14.75 -7.74
C LYS A 360 18.54 -14.93 -8.10
N VAL A 361 18.82 -15.55 -9.24
CA VAL A 361 20.19 -15.71 -9.75
C VAL A 361 20.79 -14.36 -10.11
N THR A 362 20.02 -13.48 -10.73
CA THR A 362 20.42 -12.10 -11.02
C THR A 362 20.65 -11.27 -9.75
N SER A 363 20.01 -11.66 -8.63
CA SER A 363 20.17 -11.00 -7.31
C SER A 363 21.34 -11.53 -6.46
N GLY A 364 22.26 -12.34 -7.04
CA GLY A 364 23.53 -12.70 -6.39
C GLY A 364 23.47 -13.88 -5.40
N SER A 365 22.41 -14.70 -5.42
CA SER A 365 22.32 -15.92 -4.61
C SER A 365 22.85 -17.13 -5.39
N GLU A 366 24.17 -17.36 -5.35
CA GLU A 366 24.84 -18.50 -6.02
C GLU A 366 24.30 -19.90 -5.59
N ASN A 367 23.62 -20.00 -4.45
CA ASN A 367 23.07 -21.27 -3.97
C ASN A 367 21.77 -21.71 -4.66
N ALA A 368 21.17 -20.90 -5.52
CA ALA A 368 19.92 -21.25 -6.19
C ALA A 368 20.10 -22.35 -7.28
N TYR A 369 21.25 -22.44 -7.93
CA TYR A 369 21.53 -23.45 -8.97
C TYR A 369 21.59 -24.87 -8.42
N ASN A 370 22.06 -25.09 -7.20
CA ASN A 370 22.15 -26.39 -6.59
C ASN A 370 20.82 -26.97 -6.10
N LEU A 371 19.76 -26.17 -6.08
CA LEU A 371 18.44 -26.52 -5.54
C LEU A 371 17.48 -27.10 -6.59
N VAL A 372 17.71 -26.84 -7.88
CA VAL A 372 16.81 -27.25 -8.98
C VAL A 372 17.39 -28.45 -9.79
N GLY A 373 18.65 -28.80 -9.58
CA GLY A 373 19.30 -29.92 -10.24
C GLY A 373 19.17 -31.26 -9.52
N LYS A 374 18.41 -31.34 -8.47
CA LYS A 374 18.02 -32.57 -7.76
C LYS A 374 16.49 -32.67 -7.70
#